data_67a6ae7db938283b3d2329d0d5f8285a
#
_entry.id   67a6ae7db938283b3d2329d0d5f8285a
#
_cell.length_a   1.000
_cell.length_b   1.000
_cell.length_c   1.000
_cell.angle_alpha   90.00
_cell.angle_beta   90.00
_cell.angle_gamma   90.00
#
_symmetry.space_group_name_H-M   'P 1'
#
loop_
_entity.id
_entity.type
_entity.pdbx_description
1 polymer ?
#
loop_
_entity_poly.entity_id
_entity_poly.type
_entity_poly.pdbx_seq_one_letter_code
_entity_poly.pdbx_strand_id
1 'polypeptide(L)'
;FRRVLFRSALLLSFTSSGLDVDAPLQFIGLANLRRLLSDPMMGRVTLTTFLYLLGVVPPVVLGSLALALLVNRRLPGIHMFRAAFYTPVLVSLVVAAIAFRWLYAENGLINGWLGTLLGRGFSPIGFLTSPALALPAVMLVTFWKGLGYYMVILDRKSTRLNSSHLVISYAVFCLKKK
;
A
#
# COMPACT_ATOMS: atom_id res chain seq x y z
N PHE A 1 -8.64 -25.00 -9.56
CA PHE A 1 -7.18 -24.84 -9.46
C PHE A 1 -6.77 -24.23 -8.10
N ARG A 2 -7.30 -23.06 -7.71
CA ARG A 2 -6.94 -22.39 -6.43
C ARG A 2 -7.25 -23.21 -5.17
N ARG A 3 -8.39 -23.93 -5.15
CA ARG A 3 -8.78 -24.76 -3.98
C ARG A 3 -7.86 -25.97 -3.80
N VAL A 4 -7.35 -26.54 -4.90
CA VAL A 4 -6.41 -27.66 -4.86
C VAL A 4 -5.07 -27.21 -4.32
N LEU A 5 -4.53 -26.07 -4.80
CA LEU A 5 -3.27 -25.51 -4.34
C LEU A 5 -3.29 -25.19 -2.83
N PHE A 6 -4.37 -24.59 -2.34
CA PHE A 6 -4.51 -24.28 -0.93
C PHE A 6 -4.52 -25.54 -0.06
N ARG A 7 -5.29 -26.56 -0.46
CA ARG A 7 -5.33 -27.85 0.24
C ARG A 7 -3.98 -28.55 0.25
N SER A 8 -3.29 -28.58 -0.90
CA SER A 8 -1.96 -29.20 -1.01
C SER A 8 -0.94 -28.48 -0.12
N ALA A 9 -0.92 -27.14 -0.14
CA ALA A 9 -0.02 -26.36 0.69
C ALA A 9 -0.27 -26.62 2.20
N LEU A 10 -1.54 -26.74 2.58
CA LEU A 10 -1.93 -27.01 3.96
C LEU A 10 -1.52 -28.43 4.39
N LEU A 11 -1.68 -29.45 3.55
CA LEU A 11 -1.22 -30.81 3.82
C LEU A 11 0.30 -30.87 3.87
N LEU A 12 1.01 -30.22 2.94
CA LEU A 12 2.46 -30.18 2.90
C LEU A 12 3.07 -29.47 4.11
N SER A 13 2.35 -28.52 4.74
CA SER A 13 2.82 -27.86 5.96
C SER A 13 3.00 -28.81 7.15
N PHE A 14 2.31 -29.98 7.15
CA PHE A 14 2.44 -31.01 8.17
C PHE A 14 3.44 -32.12 7.81
N THR A 15 4.11 -31.99 6.67
CA THR A 15 5.09 -32.99 6.18
C THR A 15 6.49 -32.40 6.11
N SER A 16 7.50 -33.27 6.13
CA SER A 16 8.90 -32.92 5.91
C SER A 16 9.21 -32.75 4.43
N SER A 17 8.57 -31.80 3.74
CA SER A 17 8.98 -31.47 2.38
C SER A 17 10.24 -30.61 2.43
N GLY A 18 11.41 -31.26 2.21
CA GLY A 18 12.66 -30.55 1.99
C GLY A 18 12.78 -30.04 0.54
N LEU A 19 13.88 -29.36 0.23
CA LEU A 19 14.26 -28.98 -1.15
C LEU A 19 14.57 -30.21 -2.04
N ASP A 20 14.74 -31.38 -1.46
CA ASP A 20 14.94 -32.65 -2.15
C ASP A 20 13.60 -33.22 -2.60
N VAL A 21 13.38 -33.20 -3.89
CA VAL A 21 12.14 -33.70 -4.53
C VAL A 21 12.01 -35.23 -4.38
N ASP A 22 13.14 -35.95 -4.20
CA ASP A 22 13.21 -37.39 -4.07
C ASP A 22 13.09 -37.89 -2.62
N ALA A 23 13.09 -37.02 -1.64
CA ALA A 23 12.97 -37.41 -0.24
C ALA A 23 11.55 -37.87 0.08
N PRO A 24 11.36 -39.00 0.78
CA PRO A 24 10.03 -39.47 1.15
C PRO A 24 9.33 -38.48 2.08
N LEU A 25 8.12 -38.10 1.73
CA LEU A 25 7.27 -37.21 2.54
C LEU A 25 6.94 -37.91 3.86
N GLN A 26 7.50 -37.44 4.96
CA GLN A 26 7.19 -37.94 6.29
C GLN A 26 6.24 -36.95 6.98
N PHE A 27 5.23 -37.49 7.63
CA PHE A 27 4.32 -36.68 8.44
C PHE A 27 5.02 -36.26 9.74
N ILE A 28 5.28 -34.99 9.92
CA ILE A 28 5.97 -34.40 11.08
C ILE A 28 5.06 -33.60 12.00
N GLY A 29 3.74 -33.64 11.75
CA GLY A 29 2.76 -32.91 12.54
C GLY A 29 3.04 -31.39 12.59
N LEU A 30 3.04 -30.81 13.78
CA LEU A 30 3.22 -29.38 14.02
C LEU A 30 4.70 -28.94 14.13
N ALA A 31 5.67 -29.78 13.77
CA ALA A 31 7.09 -29.45 13.93
C ALA A 31 7.50 -28.25 13.10
N ASN A 32 6.97 -28.08 11.88
CA ASN A 32 7.21 -26.91 11.05
C ASN A 32 6.66 -25.63 11.69
N LEU A 33 5.46 -25.68 12.26
CA LEU A 33 4.85 -24.54 12.95
C LEU A 33 5.66 -24.18 14.20
N ARG A 34 6.11 -25.16 14.96
CA ARG A 34 6.97 -24.93 16.12
C ARG A 34 8.31 -24.30 15.73
N ARG A 35 8.94 -24.76 14.65
CA ARG A 35 10.18 -24.14 14.10
C ARG A 35 9.93 -22.69 13.71
N LEU A 36 8.83 -22.43 13.01
CA LEU A 36 8.45 -21.08 12.59
C LEU A 36 8.25 -20.14 13.78
N LEU A 37 7.54 -20.58 14.82
CA LEU A 37 7.29 -19.79 16.03
C LEU A 37 8.55 -19.60 16.90
N SER A 38 9.52 -20.52 16.79
CA SER A 38 10.81 -20.43 17.49
C SER A 38 11.85 -19.59 16.74
N ASP A 39 11.58 -19.22 15.49
CA ASP A 39 12.50 -18.43 14.69
C ASP A 39 12.45 -16.94 15.12
N PRO A 40 13.54 -16.41 15.67
CA PRO A 40 13.60 -14.99 16.06
C PRO A 40 13.39 -14.03 14.88
N MET A 41 13.66 -14.47 13.66
CA MET A 41 13.42 -13.69 12.45
C MET A 41 11.92 -13.51 12.19
N MET A 42 11.10 -14.53 12.51
CA MET A 42 9.65 -14.49 12.31
C MET A 42 8.98 -13.37 13.11
N GLY A 43 9.40 -13.17 14.35
CA GLY A 43 8.92 -12.07 15.19
C GLY A 43 9.22 -10.69 14.59
N ARG A 44 10.44 -10.50 14.09
CA ARG A 44 10.85 -9.26 13.44
C ARG A 44 10.07 -8.99 12.15
N VAL A 45 9.92 -10.00 11.30
CA VAL A 45 9.17 -9.90 10.04
C VAL A 45 7.70 -9.58 10.32
N THR A 46 7.10 -10.27 11.29
CA THR A 46 5.71 -10.02 11.68
C THR A 46 5.52 -8.59 12.20
N LEU A 47 6.39 -8.13 13.10
CA LEU A 47 6.34 -6.76 13.61
C LEU A 47 6.50 -5.72 12.47
N THR A 48 7.47 -5.92 11.59
CA THR A 48 7.71 -5.02 10.44
C THR A 48 6.49 -4.98 9.52
N THR A 49 5.85 -6.13 9.28
CA THR A 49 4.62 -6.21 8.48
C THR A 49 3.47 -5.44 9.14
N PHE A 50 3.29 -5.59 10.44
CA PHE A 50 2.28 -4.84 11.19
C PHE A 50 2.54 -3.33 11.17
N LEU A 51 3.77 -2.91 11.40
CA LEU A 51 4.16 -1.50 11.33
C LEU A 51 3.93 -0.93 9.93
N TYR A 52 4.26 -1.70 8.90
CA TYR A 52 4.01 -1.32 7.50
C TYR A 52 2.51 -1.17 7.22
N LEU A 53 1.68 -2.12 7.64
CA LEU A 53 0.23 -2.05 7.47
C LEU A 53 -0.37 -0.83 8.18
N LEU A 54 0.02 -0.59 9.43
CA LEU A 54 -0.45 0.57 10.19
C LEU A 54 0.05 1.90 9.62
N GLY A 55 1.28 1.93 9.10
CA GLY A 55 1.86 3.14 8.53
C GLY A 55 1.37 3.45 7.11
N VAL A 56 0.86 2.48 6.37
CA VAL A 56 0.41 2.67 4.98
C VAL A 56 -1.12 2.71 4.88
N VAL A 57 -1.83 1.74 5.45
CA VAL A 57 -3.26 1.58 5.20
C VAL A 57 -4.09 2.76 5.71
N PRO A 58 -4.00 3.20 6.99
CA PRO A 58 -4.79 4.32 7.46
C PRO A 58 -4.49 5.63 6.72
N PRO A 59 -3.20 6.04 6.52
CA PRO A 59 -2.90 7.25 5.78
C PRO A 59 -3.38 7.23 4.33
N VAL A 60 -3.24 6.10 3.63
CA VAL A 60 -3.74 5.95 2.25
C VAL A 60 -5.25 6.08 2.20
N VAL A 61 -5.97 5.41 3.09
CA VAL A 61 -7.44 5.48 3.13
C VAL A 61 -7.92 6.89 3.45
N LEU A 62 -7.38 7.52 4.50
CA LEU A 62 -7.75 8.87 4.90
C LEU A 62 -7.37 9.91 3.85
N GLY A 63 -6.16 9.83 3.31
CA GLY A 63 -5.70 10.73 2.26
C GLY A 63 -6.50 10.59 0.96
N SER A 64 -6.79 9.36 0.55
CA SER A 64 -7.62 9.10 -0.64
C SER A 64 -9.06 9.54 -0.45
N LEU A 65 -9.62 9.38 0.75
CA LEU A 65 -10.96 9.86 1.07
C LEU A 65 -11.01 11.40 1.04
N ALA A 66 -10.02 12.06 1.65
CA ALA A 66 -9.92 13.51 1.62
C ALA A 66 -9.81 14.03 0.17
N LEU A 67 -8.97 13.40 -0.65
CA LEU A 67 -8.84 13.73 -2.07
C LEU A 67 -10.15 13.45 -2.84
N ALA A 68 -10.82 12.34 -2.61
CA ALA A 68 -12.09 12.02 -3.26
C ALA A 68 -13.18 13.05 -2.92
N LEU A 69 -13.25 13.48 -1.66
CA LEU A 69 -14.18 14.54 -1.23
C LEU A 69 -13.83 15.89 -1.87
N LEU A 70 -12.56 16.22 -1.98
CA LEU A 70 -12.09 17.44 -2.63
C LEU A 70 -12.40 17.44 -4.13
N VAL A 71 -12.16 16.33 -4.80
CA VAL A 71 -12.40 16.14 -6.24
C VAL A 71 -13.89 16.11 -6.59
N ASN A 72 -14.76 15.75 -5.64
CA ASN A 72 -16.20 15.77 -5.84
C ASN A 72 -16.80 17.20 -5.79
N ARG A 73 -16.03 18.20 -5.39
CA ARG A 73 -16.46 19.60 -5.45
C ARG A 73 -16.33 20.15 -6.88
N ARG A 74 -17.26 21.02 -7.27
CA ARG A 74 -17.24 21.72 -8.57
C ARG A 74 -16.22 22.87 -8.55
N LEU A 75 -14.95 22.54 -8.63
CA LEU A 75 -13.86 23.53 -8.67
C LEU A 75 -13.32 23.66 -10.10
N PRO A 76 -12.94 24.88 -10.55
CA PRO A 76 -12.26 25.03 -11.83
C PRO A 76 -10.91 24.28 -11.80
N GLY A 77 -10.57 23.60 -12.90
CA GLY A 77 -9.32 22.82 -12.97
C GLY A 77 -9.32 21.44 -12.33
N ILE A 78 -10.45 20.94 -11.80
CA ILE A 78 -10.55 19.66 -11.11
C ILE A 78 -10.07 18.48 -11.96
N HIS A 79 -10.21 18.54 -13.29
CA HIS A 79 -9.75 17.50 -14.19
C HIS A 79 -8.22 17.39 -14.23
N MET A 80 -7.50 18.51 -14.21
CA MET A 80 -6.04 18.54 -14.13
C MET A 80 -5.55 17.99 -12.78
N PHE A 81 -6.23 18.37 -11.70
CA PHE A 81 -5.95 17.86 -10.37
C PHE A 81 -6.13 16.33 -10.30
N ARG A 82 -7.24 15.81 -10.85
CA ARG A 82 -7.48 14.37 -10.99
C ARG A 82 -6.38 13.68 -11.77
N ALA A 83 -5.98 14.23 -12.91
CA ALA A 83 -4.92 13.68 -13.75
C ALA A 83 -3.58 13.65 -13.00
N ALA A 84 -3.21 14.73 -12.31
CA ALA A 84 -1.96 14.83 -11.56
C ALA A 84 -1.86 13.76 -10.46
N PHE A 85 -2.93 13.56 -9.66
CA PHE A 85 -2.94 12.53 -8.61
C PHE A 85 -3.08 11.09 -9.13
N TYR A 86 -3.61 10.92 -10.35
CA TYR A 86 -3.70 9.60 -10.97
C TYR A 86 -2.42 9.19 -11.72
N THR A 87 -1.59 10.15 -12.14
CA THR A 87 -0.33 9.89 -12.87
C THR A 87 0.58 8.87 -12.16
N PRO A 88 0.79 8.90 -10.83
CA PRO A 88 1.60 7.90 -10.14
C PRO A 88 1.13 6.45 -10.32
N VAL A 89 -0.16 6.26 -10.55
CA VAL A 89 -0.75 4.91 -10.76
C VAL A 89 -0.29 4.30 -12.08
N LEU A 90 -0.10 5.15 -13.11
CA LEU A 90 0.32 4.74 -14.44
C LEU A 90 1.81 4.35 -14.50
N VAL A 91 2.61 4.87 -13.59
CA VAL A 91 4.05 4.57 -13.51
C VAL A 91 4.24 3.13 -13.01
N SER A 92 5.06 2.34 -13.71
CA SER A 92 5.37 0.98 -13.25
C SER A 92 6.07 1.01 -11.89
N LEU A 93 5.85 -0.02 -11.08
CA LEU A 93 6.47 -0.11 -9.74
C LEU A 93 7.99 -0.10 -9.82
N VAL A 94 8.56 -0.74 -10.84
CA VAL A 94 10.02 -0.80 -11.04
C VAL A 94 10.60 0.58 -11.34
N VAL A 95 9.95 1.33 -12.24
CA VAL A 95 10.38 2.70 -12.58
C VAL A 95 10.26 3.61 -11.37
N ALA A 96 9.16 3.52 -10.63
CA ALA A 96 9.00 4.26 -9.37
C ALA A 96 10.10 3.91 -8.36
N ALA A 97 10.41 2.62 -8.18
CA ALA A 97 11.46 2.19 -7.25
C ALA A 97 12.84 2.74 -7.62
N ILE A 98 13.19 2.73 -8.91
CA ILE A 98 14.47 3.31 -9.40
C ILE A 98 14.50 4.83 -9.16
N ALA A 99 13.41 5.54 -9.50
CA ALA A 99 13.33 6.98 -9.30
C ALA A 99 13.46 7.37 -7.82
N PHE A 100 12.73 6.68 -6.93
CA PHE A 100 12.81 6.95 -5.49
C PHE A 100 14.15 6.52 -4.88
N ARG A 101 14.81 5.46 -5.39
CA ARG A 101 16.17 5.12 -4.98
C ARG A 101 17.15 6.28 -5.23
N TRP A 102 17.02 6.98 -6.36
CA TRP A 102 17.85 8.16 -6.67
C TRP A 102 17.46 9.37 -5.82
N LEU A 103 16.17 9.58 -5.57
CA LEU A 103 15.69 10.66 -4.72
C LEU A 103 16.22 10.53 -3.29
N TYR A 104 16.22 9.31 -2.74
CA TYR A 104 16.66 8.99 -1.38
C TYR A 104 18.18 8.76 -1.24
N ALA A 105 18.94 8.78 -2.33
CA ALA A 105 20.39 8.63 -2.26
C ALA A 105 21.03 9.74 -1.42
N GLU A 106 22.19 9.48 -0.81
CA GLU A 106 22.90 10.47 0.00
C GLU A 106 23.24 11.74 -0.80
N ASN A 107 23.57 11.57 -2.08
CA ASN A 107 23.76 12.66 -3.07
C ASN A 107 22.49 12.96 -3.88
N GLY A 108 21.34 12.50 -3.43
CA GLY A 108 20.05 12.66 -4.12
C GLY A 108 19.40 14.03 -3.88
N LEU A 109 18.29 14.25 -4.61
CA LEU A 109 17.59 15.54 -4.56
C LEU A 109 17.07 15.90 -3.16
N ILE A 110 16.58 14.93 -2.39
CA ILE A 110 16.05 15.18 -1.04
C ILE A 110 17.15 15.68 -0.11
N ASN A 111 18.30 15.02 -0.09
CA ASN A 111 19.44 15.45 0.69
C ASN A 111 20.01 16.78 0.20
N GLY A 112 20.03 17.01 -1.12
CA GLY A 112 20.42 18.31 -1.69
C GLY A 112 19.52 19.45 -1.21
N TRP A 113 18.20 19.25 -1.21
CA TRP A 113 17.23 20.21 -0.70
C TRP A 113 17.37 20.44 0.80
N LEU A 114 17.52 19.38 1.59
CA LEU A 114 17.73 19.49 3.03
C LEU A 114 19.05 20.23 3.35
N GLY A 115 20.11 19.96 2.59
CA GLY A 115 21.39 20.66 2.74
C GLY A 115 21.30 22.17 2.44
N THR A 116 20.50 22.58 1.45
CA THR A 116 20.27 24.00 1.16
C THR A 116 19.42 24.68 2.23
N LEU A 117 18.45 23.98 2.82
CA LEU A 117 17.57 24.52 3.86
C LEU A 117 18.26 24.60 5.25
N LEU A 118 19.02 23.56 5.59
CA LEU A 118 19.64 23.42 6.93
C LEU A 118 21.04 24.05 7.01
N GLY A 119 21.64 24.35 5.87
CA GLY A 119 22.90 25.10 5.79
C GLY A 119 24.15 24.30 6.19
N ARG A 120 25.22 25.06 6.56
CA ARG A 120 26.53 24.48 6.93
C ARG A 120 26.42 23.63 8.19
N GLY A 121 26.67 22.33 8.07
CA GLY A 121 26.58 21.36 9.17
C GLY A 121 25.60 20.21 8.92
N PHE A 122 24.84 20.27 7.84
CA PHE A 122 23.98 19.14 7.43
C PHE A 122 24.82 17.98 6.92
N SER A 123 24.64 16.80 7.51
CA SER A 123 25.19 15.55 6.98
C SER A 123 24.11 14.81 6.20
N PRO A 124 24.43 14.26 5.02
CA PRO A 124 23.45 13.51 4.21
C PRO A 124 22.81 12.36 4.99
N ILE A 125 21.52 12.21 4.86
CA ILE A 125 20.74 11.18 5.55
C ILE A 125 20.65 9.95 4.67
N GLY A 126 21.04 8.79 5.17
CA GLY A 126 20.89 7.49 4.51
C GLY A 126 19.46 6.96 4.67
N PHE A 127 18.51 7.44 3.88
CA PHE A 127 17.11 7.05 3.99
C PHE A 127 16.87 5.55 3.79
N LEU A 128 17.60 4.90 2.88
CA LEU A 128 17.45 3.48 2.59
C LEU A 128 18.48 2.60 3.29
N THR A 129 19.57 3.19 3.78
CA THR A 129 20.65 2.48 4.47
C THR A 129 20.46 2.45 5.98
N SER A 130 19.71 3.40 6.53
CA SER A 130 19.37 3.43 7.95
C SER A 130 18.22 2.46 8.28
N PRO A 131 18.38 1.52 9.22
CA PRO A 131 17.31 0.60 9.64
C PRO A 131 16.04 1.30 10.14
N ALA A 132 16.17 2.49 10.73
CA ALA A 132 15.05 3.26 11.26
C ALA A 132 14.27 4.00 10.15
N LEU A 133 14.93 4.42 9.07
CA LEU A 133 14.36 5.26 8.03
C LEU A 133 13.92 4.46 6.78
N ALA A 134 14.49 3.28 6.55
CA ALA A 134 14.19 2.48 5.37
C ALA A 134 12.71 2.12 5.26
N LEU A 135 12.09 1.68 6.36
CA LEU A 135 10.68 1.32 6.40
C LEU A 135 9.77 2.54 6.14
N PRO A 136 9.91 3.68 6.84
CA PRO A 136 9.16 4.91 6.53
C PRO A 136 9.37 5.42 5.11
N ALA A 137 10.57 5.34 4.55
CA ALA A 137 10.85 5.74 3.17
C ALA A 137 10.04 4.91 2.16
N VAL A 138 9.99 3.59 2.34
CA VAL A 138 9.18 2.69 1.48
C VAL A 138 7.68 2.92 1.69
N MET A 139 7.24 3.18 2.93
CA MET A 139 5.84 3.53 3.23
C MET A 139 5.40 4.79 2.48
N LEU A 140 6.26 5.82 2.41
CA LEU A 140 5.96 7.06 1.71
C LEU A 140 5.78 6.84 0.19
N VAL A 141 6.61 6.01 -0.44
CA VAL A 141 6.46 5.64 -1.85
C VAL A 141 5.13 4.94 -2.10
N THR A 142 4.78 3.99 -1.22
CA THR A 142 3.52 3.24 -1.33
C THR A 142 2.31 4.15 -1.11
N PHE A 143 2.39 5.06 -0.14
CA PHE A 143 1.38 6.08 0.12
C PHE A 143 1.16 6.96 -1.12
N TRP A 144 2.23 7.56 -1.67
CA TRP A 144 2.17 8.41 -2.87
C TRP A 144 1.54 7.67 -4.05
N LYS A 145 1.94 6.43 -4.30
CA LYS A 145 1.40 5.61 -5.39
C LYS A 145 -0.05 5.19 -5.15
N GLY A 146 -0.41 4.91 -3.91
CA GLY A 146 -1.75 4.44 -3.52
C GLY A 146 -2.82 5.53 -3.55
N LEU A 147 -2.46 6.78 -3.24
CA LEU A 147 -3.40 7.89 -3.12
C LEU A 147 -4.33 8.04 -4.33
N GLY A 148 -3.77 8.08 -5.54
CA GLY A 148 -4.54 8.26 -6.77
C GLY A 148 -5.45 7.09 -7.09
N TYR A 149 -4.98 5.87 -6.88
CA TYR A 149 -5.76 4.66 -7.13
C TYR A 149 -7.00 4.58 -6.23
N TYR A 150 -6.81 4.72 -4.93
CA TYR A 150 -7.91 4.65 -3.98
C TYR A 150 -8.82 5.88 -4.04
N MET A 151 -8.30 7.06 -4.39
CA MET A 151 -9.12 8.25 -4.67
C MET A 151 -10.16 7.96 -5.76
N VAL A 152 -9.78 7.36 -6.87
CA VAL A 152 -10.71 7.05 -7.98
C VAL A 152 -11.73 5.99 -7.56
N ILE A 153 -11.34 4.99 -6.78
CA ILE A 153 -12.28 3.97 -6.28
C ILE A 153 -13.32 4.59 -5.34
N LEU A 154 -12.90 5.47 -4.44
CA LEU A 154 -13.78 6.12 -3.48
C LEU A 154 -14.68 7.16 -4.15
N ASP A 155 -14.19 7.90 -5.14
CA ASP A 155 -14.96 8.85 -5.93
C ASP A 155 -16.11 8.14 -6.69
N ARG A 156 -15.83 7.01 -7.34
CA ARG A 156 -16.87 6.21 -8.01
C ARG A 156 -17.96 5.71 -7.06
N LYS A 157 -17.61 5.33 -5.83
CA LYS A 157 -18.59 4.89 -4.83
C LYS A 157 -19.45 6.05 -4.35
N SER A 158 -18.87 7.22 -4.09
CA SER A 158 -19.59 8.41 -3.65
C SER A 158 -20.59 8.90 -4.71
N THR A 159 -20.20 8.87 -5.98
CA THR A 159 -21.07 9.25 -7.11
C THR A 159 -22.24 8.28 -7.29
N ARG A 160 -22.05 6.97 -7.11
CA ARG A 160 -23.13 5.99 -7.17
C ARG A 160 -24.10 6.12 -6.00
N LEU A 161 -23.62 6.34 -4.78
CA LEU A 161 -24.47 6.55 -3.61
C LEU A 161 -25.32 7.82 -3.76
N ASN A 162 -24.77 8.91 -4.26
CA ASN A 162 -25.52 10.13 -4.55
C ASN A 162 -26.60 9.92 -5.62
N SER A 163 -26.31 9.14 -6.66
CA SER A 163 -27.28 8.83 -7.71
C SER A 163 -28.43 7.98 -7.20
N SER A 164 -28.16 6.98 -6.35
CA SER A 164 -29.21 6.14 -5.75
C SER A 164 -30.08 6.91 -4.78
N HIS A 165 -29.52 7.82 -3.96
CA HIS A 165 -30.32 8.67 -3.08
C HIS A 165 -31.19 9.67 -3.84
N LEU A 166 -30.72 10.24 -4.95
CA LEU A 166 -31.50 11.10 -5.83
C LEU A 166 -32.68 10.35 -6.46
N VAL A 167 -32.45 9.14 -6.98
CA VAL A 167 -33.49 8.29 -7.58
C VAL A 167 -34.53 7.88 -6.55
N ILE A 168 -34.13 7.49 -5.33
CA ILE A 168 -35.04 7.12 -4.26
C ILE A 168 -35.86 8.34 -3.82
N SER A 169 -35.25 9.50 -3.65
CA SER A 169 -35.92 10.74 -3.28
C SER A 169 -36.97 11.17 -4.35
N TYR A 170 -36.62 11.01 -5.63
CA TYR A 170 -37.53 11.29 -6.77
C TYR A 170 -38.69 10.30 -6.84
N ALA A 171 -38.44 9.01 -6.60
CA ALA A 171 -39.46 7.97 -6.54
C ALA A 171 -40.46 8.21 -5.40
N VAL A 172 -39.95 8.56 -4.20
CA VAL A 172 -40.80 8.90 -3.03
C VAL A 172 -41.64 10.15 -3.30
N PHE A 173 -41.09 11.18 -3.95
CA PHE A 173 -41.81 12.39 -4.32
C PHE A 173 -42.92 12.11 -5.34
N CYS A 174 -42.68 11.25 -6.36
CA CYS A 174 -43.71 10.83 -7.30
C CYS A 174 -44.82 10.00 -6.70
N LEU A 175 -44.52 9.16 -5.69
CA LEU A 175 -45.52 8.37 -4.98
C LEU A 175 -46.42 9.23 -4.05
N LYS A 176 -45.92 10.35 -3.53
CA LYS A 176 -46.67 11.25 -2.65
C LYS A 176 -47.58 12.20 -3.42
N LYS A 177 -47.50 12.25 -4.75
CA LYS A 177 -48.28 13.11 -5.63
C LYS A 177 -49.50 12.41 -6.25
N LYS A 178 -49.75 11.13 -5.90
CA LYS A 178 -50.95 10.36 -6.18
C LYS A 178 -51.82 10.30 -4.90
#